data_5912770947a2bc8c43e6121f618b2e8e
#
_entry.id   5912770947a2bc8c43e6121f618b2e8e
#
_cell.length_a   1.000
_cell.length_b   1.000
_cell.length_c   1.000
_cell.angle_alpha   90.00
_cell.angle_beta   90.00
_cell.angle_gamma   90.00
#
_symmetry.space_group_name_H-M   'P 1'
#
loop_
_entity.id
_entity.type
_entity.pdbx_description
1 polymer ?
#
loop_
_entity_poly.entity_id
_entity_poly.type
_entity_poly.pdbx_seq_one_letter_code
_entity_poly.pdbx_strand_id
1 'polypeptide(L)'
;MEIEELKTQVQSSINNKVFKLQLNGGIELQVYPDSLNEFNGHLFFMAKEGNEKFLFITSFKRESNIYSKFEGEEKHIEDFGDQTFVKKCFLNTYNRKSLQEIFKFTTPEVIGLQNSFGFGDRIGLANPGHLRSLEGSSFKPILAQQSIRELTRTNRTADEVMDAAVWAIFQEGCKKGFGADADHLKTVDDIDYMVKAGYKMLTFDPSDYVDNKADNYSVKELSKVIYDLEWQDLNDLYDESKKRYLKKIKINDELTVEPREIELQRAYAKYGKTLIHIKNLYEYVTLNYSNGDFDVEVSVDETESVTSIFEHLFIAAELTRLGIRFVSLAPRFVGDFEKGIDYKGDLKIFREEYKKHLAITKYFGNYKISLHSGSDKFSAYKVIGTLKDGYIHVKTAGTSYLEALKVIALKHPGLFRKILDFSTGLYETEKKTYHVSADISKVKGCDSYRDDEMLELFSSNDVRQVLHVTFGRVLTEKDEKGEYIFKDRIMKCLKENEETHYKLLIEHFHKHLSPFK
;
A
#
# COMPACT_ATOMS: atom_id res chain seq x y z
N MET A 1 41.81 -5.06 -4.93
CA MET A 1 40.73 -5.87 -5.57
C MET A 1 40.28 -5.15 -6.81
N GLU A 2 40.42 -5.79 -7.98
CA GLU A 2 39.89 -5.20 -9.20
C GLU A 2 38.36 -5.24 -9.20
N ILE A 3 37.69 -4.32 -9.90
CA ILE A 3 36.21 -4.28 -9.98
C ILE A 3 35.62 -5.63 -10.42
N GLU A 4 36.32 -6.37 -11.32
CA GLU A 4 35.92 -7.71 -11.75
C GLU A 4 36.05 -8.75 -10.61
N GLU A 5 36.98 -8.59 -9.70
CA GLU A 5 37.11 -9.43 -8.51
C GLU A 5 35.99 -9.18 -7.52
N LEU A 6 35.64 -7.89 -7.24
CA LEU A 6 34.47 -7.51 -6.44
C LEU A 6 33.18 -8.09 -7.04
N LYS A 7 33.02 -7.95 -8.36
CA LYS A 7 31.89 -8.48 -9.11
C LYS A 7 31.79 -10.01 -8.94
N THR A 8 32.91 -10.71 -9.07
CA THR A 8 32.99 -12.17 -8.91
C THR A 8 32.67 -12.59 -7.46
N GLN A 9 33.22 -11.91 -6.46
CA GLN A 9 32.96 -12.20 -5.05
C GLN A 9 31.49 -11.96 -4.69
N VAL A 10 30.92 -10.84 -5.12
CA VAL A 10 29.52 -10.51 -4.90
C VAL A 10 28.61 -11.50 -5.64
N GLN A 11 28.91 -11.85 -6.88
CA GLN A 11 28.14 -12.82 -7.66
C GLN A 11 28.20 -14.24 -7.07
N SER A 12 29.35 -14.66 -6.54
CA SER A 12 29.47 -15.96 -5.85
C SER A 12 28.64 -16.01 -4.56
N SER A 13 28.26 -14.86 -4.02
CA SER A 13 27.51 -14.70 -2.77
C SER A 13 26.02 -14.43 -2.97
N ILE A 14 25.49 -14.51 -4.20
CA ILE A 14 24.07 -14.23 -4.54
C ILE A 14 23.08 -15.08 -3.72
N ASN A 15 23.47 -16.26 -3.27
CA ASN A 15 22.64 -17.07 -2.37
C ASN A 15 22.56 -16.52 -0.94
N ASN A 16 23.43 -15.58 -0.57
CA ASN A 16 23.43 -14.89 0.70
C ASN A 16 22.81 -13.50 0.49
N LYS A 17 21.78 -13.15 1.23
CA LYS A 17 21.11 -11.85 1.10
C LYS A 17 21.99 -10.67 1.48
N VAL A 18 23.06 -10.91 2.21
CA VAL A 18 24.08 -9.92 2.60
C VAL A 18 25.46 -10.55 2.51
N PHE A 19 26.40 -9.84 1.90
CA PHE A 19 27.80 -10.19 1.82
C PHE A 19 28.66 -9.20 2.61
N LYS A 20 29.51 -9.70 3.52
CA LYS A 20 30.43 -8.84 4.29
C LYS A 20 31.69 -8.62 3.49
N LEU A 21 31.98 -7.37 3.19
CA LEU A 21 33.20 -6.91 2.55
C LEU A 21 34.06 -6.17 3.57
N GLN A 22 35.23 -6.74 3.85
CA GLN A 22 36.23 -6.08 4.68
C GLN A 22 37.16 -5.26 3.78
N LEU A 23 37.25 -3.97 4.04
CA LEU A 23 38.13 -3.07 3.32
C LEU A 23 39.34 -2.69 4.19
N ASN A 24 40.44 -2.30 3.55
CA ASN A 24 41.61 -1.74 4.23
C ASN A 24 41.19 -0.54 5.11
N GLY A 25 41.89 -0.33 6.22
CA GLY A 25 41.50 0.70 7.17
C GLY A 25 40.41 0.30 8.16
N GLY A 26 39.97 -0.99 8.15
CA GLY A 26 39.00 -1.53 9.12
C GLY A 26 37.54 -1.19 8.81
N ILE A 27 37.24 -0.76 7.60
CA ILE A 27 35.86 -0.50 7.14
C ILE A 27 35.19 -1.83 6.79
N GLU A 28 34.07 -2.15 7.45
CA GLU A 28 33.20 -3.26 7.11
C GLU A 28 31.97 -2.75 6.37
N LEU A 29 31.76 -3.23 5.14
CA LEU A 29 30.54 -3.02 4.37
C LEU A 29 29.71 -4.31 4.33
N GLN A 30 28.41 -4.17 4.56
CA GLN A 30 27.45 -5.25 4.34
C GLN A 30 26.77 -5.00 3.00
N VAL A 31 27.31 -5.62 1.94
CA VAL A 31 26.82 -5.46 0.56
C VAL A 31 25.56 -6.28 0.37
N TYR A 32 24.58 -5.74 -0.34
CA TYR A 32 23.40 -6.44 -0.83
C TYR A 32 23.65 -6.95 -2.25
N PRO A 33 23.96 -8.25 -2.44
CA PRO A 33 24.45 -8.78 -3.73
C PRO A 33 23.45 -8.56 -4.88
N ASP A 34 22.17 -8.69 -4.61
CA ASP A 34 21.12 -8.54 -5.63
C ASP A 34 21.03 -7.09 -6.18
N SER A 35 21.59 -6.11 -5.45
CA SER A 35 21.66 -4.70 -5.88
C SER A 35 22.76 -4.40 -6.88
N LEU A 36 23.65 -5.35 -7.16
CA LEU A 36 24.76 -5.15 -8.08
C LEU A 36 24.26 -5.01 -9.52
N ASN A 37 24.45 -3.83 -10.08
CA ASN A 37 24.12 -3.51 -11.46
C ASN A 37 25.27 -2.77 -12.12
N GLU A 38 25.42 -2.96 -13.43
CA GLU A 38 26.41 -2.26 -14.24
C GLU A 38 25.72 -1.42 -15.31
N PHE A 39 26.24 -0.20 -15.51
CA PHE A 39 25.79 0.67 -16.59
C PHE A 39 26.95 1.52 -17.10
N ASN A 40 27.25 1.43 -18.39
CA ASN A 40 28.31 2.18 -19.08
C ASN A 40 29.66 2.19 -18.34
N GLY A 41 30.08 1.02 -17.85
CA GLY A 41 31.36 0.86 -17.16
C GLY A 41 31.40 1.35 -15.71
N HIS A 42 30.21 1.66 -15.13
CA HIS A 42 30.07 1.99 -13.72
C HIS A 42 29.36 0.83 -13.01
N LEU A 43 29.86 0.44 -11.84
CA LEU A 43 29.14 -0.47 -10.95
C LEU A 43 28.32 0.34 -9.95
N PHE A 44 27.10 -0.10 -9.75
CA PHE A 44 26.16 0.42 -8.77
C PHE A 44 25.79 -0.70 -7.82
N PHE A 45 25.93 -0.49 -6.53
CA PHE A 45 25.49 -1.46 -5.53
C PHE A 45 25.10 -0.77 -4.23
N MET A 46 24.22 -1.38 -3.49
CA MET A 46 23.88 -0.93 -2.14
C MET A 46 24.70 -1.67 -1.10
N ALA A 47 25.14 -0.94 -0.11
CA ALA A 47 25.77 -1.51 1.07
C ALA A 47 25.41 -0.73 2.33
N LYS A 48 25.48 -1.43 3.46
CA LYS A 48 25.30 -0.88 4.80
C LYS A 48 26.67 -0.66 5.43
N GLU A 49 26.92 0.55 5.89
CA GLU A 49 28.08 0.93 6.69
C GLU A 49 27.57 1.29 8.10
N GLY A 50 27.94 0.53 9.11
CA GLY A 50 27.30 0.60 10.42
C GLY A 50 25.80 0.25 10.33
N ASN A 51 24.94 1.19 10.70
CA ASN A 51 23.48 1.01 10.66
C ASN A 51 22.81 1.73 9.47
N GLU A 52 23.56 2.45 8.64
CA GLU A 52 23.01 3.23 7.54
C GLU A 52 23.32 2.61 6.18
N LYS A 53 22.37 2.72 5.25
CA LYS A 53 22.48 2.23 3.88
C LYS A 53 22.89 3.34 2.94
N PHE A 54 23.70 2.98 1.95
CA PHE A 54 24.18 3.90 0.94
C PHE A 54 24.18 3.22 -0.43
N LEU A 55 24.08 4.04 -1.48
CA LEU A 55 24.41 3.62 -2.83
C LEU A 55 25.90 3.88 -3.06
N PHE A 56 26.62 2.88 -3.52
CA PHE A 56 28.00 3.00 -3.96
C PHE A 56 28.07 2.95 -5.49
N ILE A 57 28.79 3.89 -6.06
CA ILE A 57 29.01 3.98 -7.50
C ILE A 57 30.51 3.99 -7.74
N THR A 58 31.01 3.05 -8.53
CA THR A 58 32.42 3.01 -8.94
C THR A 58 32.58 3.58 -10.35
N SER A 59 33.69 4.24 -10.61
CA SER A 59 34.02 4.77 -11.93
C SER A 59 35.52 4.76 -12.15
N PHE A 60 35.96 4.50 -13.40
CA PHE A 60 37.34 4.73 -13.83
C PHE A 60 37.61 6.16 -14.30
N LYS A 61 36.57 6.98 -14.37
CA LYS A 61 36.67 8.38 -14.77
C LYS A 61 35.95 9.28 -13.77
N ARG A 62 36.69 10.18 -13.15
CA ARG A 62 36.14 11.15 -12.20
C ARG A 62 35.08 12.06 -12.81
N GLU A 63 35.21 12.42 -14.06
CA GLU A 63 34.34 13.33 -14.79
C GLU A 63 33.39 12.58 -15.75
N SER A 64 32.70 11.54 -15.29
CA SER A 64 31.68 10.92 -16.13
C SER A 64 30.33 11.63 -15.92
N ASN A 65 29.57 11.81 -17.01
CA ASN A 65 28.22 12.38 -16.97
C ASN A 65 27.25 11.55 -16.11
N ILE A 66 27.55 10.26 -15.89
CA ILE A 66 26.76 9.38 -15.03
C ILE A 66 27.12 9.60 -13.57
N TYR A 67 28.43 9.61 -13.27
CA TYR A 67 28.94 9.77 -11.92
C TYR A 67 28.54 11.14 -11.32
N SER A 68 28.53 12.22 -12.13
CA SER A 68 28.16 13.57 -11.71
C SER A 68 26.65 13.76 -11.46
N LYS A 69 25.78 12.84 -11.95
CA LYS A 69 24.33 12.89 -11.69
C LYS A 69 23.95 12.56 -10.25
N PHE A 70 24.86 12.01 -9.46
CA PHE A 70 24.57 11.57 -8.10
C PHE A 70 25.26 12.47 -7.08
N GLU A 71 24.54 12.85 -6.05
CA GLU A 71 25.09 13.52 -4.87
C GLU A 71 25.66 12.51 -3.89
N GLY A 72 26.85 12.80 -3.38
CA GLY A 72 27.52 11.92 -2.42
C GLY A 72 28.96 12.35 -2.16
N GLU A 73 29.61 11.62 -1.27
CA GLU A 73 31.01 11.82 -0.92
C GLU A 73 31.90 10.95 -1.78
N GLU A 74 32.92 11.55 -2.40
CA GLU A 74 33.98 10.76 -3.03
C GLU A 74 34.87 10.17 -1.95
N LYS A 75 35.08 8.85 -2.01
CA LYS A 75 36.01 8.12 -1.18
C LYS A 75 37.04 7.44 -2.06
N HIS A 76 38.29 7.55 -1.69
CA HIS A 76 39.33 6.66 -2.22
C HIS A 76 39.30 5.40 -1.37
N ILE A 77 38.99 4.28 -1.99
CA ILE A 77 39.03 2.95 -1.37
C ILE A 77 40.11 2.19 -2.11
N GLU A 78 41.29 2.09 -1.51
CA GLU A 78 42.49 1.42 -2.12
C GLU A 78 42.17 0.00 -2.61
N ASP A 79 41.22 -0.67 -1.96
CA ASP A 79 40.82 -2.03 -2.32
C ASP A 79 40.18 -2.14 -3.70
N PHE A 80 39.67 -1.05 -4.27
CA PHE A 80 39.07 -1.02 -5.60
C PHE A 80 40.07 -0.67 -6.72
N GLY A 81 41.35 -0.46 -6.36
CA GLY A 81 42.43 -0.11 -7.27
C GLY A 81 42.68 1.38 -7.41
N ASP A 82 43.94 1.75 -7.69
CA ASP A 82 44.44 3.13 -7.69
C ASP A 82 43.75 4.09 -8.68
N GLN A 83 43.12 3.54 -9.72
CA GLN A 83 42.44 4.30 -10.77
C GLN A 83 40.92 4.32 -10.60
N THR A 84 40.38 3.76 -9.50
CA THR A 84 38.93 3.65 -9.29
C THR A 84 38.47 4.75 -8.32
N PHE A 85 37.55 5.57 -8.80
CA PHE A 85 36.81 6.52 -7.97
C PHE A 85 35.57 5.84 -7.43
N VAL A 86 35.30 6.04 -6.15
CA VAL A 86 34.09 5.53 -5.49
C VAL A 86 33.30 6.70 -4.91
N LYS A 87 32.03 6.79 -5.25
CA LYS A 87 31.10 7.74 -4.65
C LYS A 87 30.13 6.99 -3.73
N LYS A 88 30.10 7.41 -2.46
CA LYS A 88 29.13 6.98 -1.46
C LYS A 88 27.97 7.97 -1.46
N CYS A 89 26.80 7.54 -1.93
CA CYS A 89 25.65 8.37 -2.14
C CYS A 89 24.55 8.10 -1.13
N PHE A 90 23.87 9.17 -0.65
CA PHE A 90 22.71 9.05 0.22
C PHE A 90 21.51 8.49 -0.53
N LEU A 91 20.64 7.75 0.19
CA LEU A 91 19.39 7.20 -0.36
C LEU A 91 18.27 8.26 -0.28
N ASN A 92 18.45 9.37 -0.99
CA ASN A 92 17.52 10.49 -1.02
C ASN A 92 16.75 10.56 -2.35
N THR A 93 15.78 11.47 -2.43
CA THR A 93 14.93 11.67 -3.60
C THR A 93 15.72 12.08 -4.83
N TYR A 94 16.76 12.91 -4.70
CA TYR A 94 17.58 13.34 -5.81
C TYR A 94 18.29 12.14 -6.48
N ASN A 95 18.98 11.35 -5.68
CA ASN A 95 19.69 10.16 -6.14
C ASN A 95 18.71 9.07 -6.64
N ARG A 96 17.52 8.94 -6.04
CA ARG A 96 16.47 8.06 -6.55
C ARG A 96 16.05 8.44 -7.97
N LYS A 97 15.77 9.71 -8.23
CA LYS A 97 15.39 10.19 -9.57
C LYS A 97 16.48 9.94 -10.59
N SER A 98 17.74 10.20 -10.22
CA SER A 98 18.90 9.87 -11.07
C SER A 98 19.03 8.37 -11.34
N LEU A 99 18.76 7.52 -10.33
CA LEU A 99 18.78 6.06 -10.47
C LEU A 99 17.69 5.57 -11.45
N GLN A 100 16.50 6.13 -11.38
CA GLN A 100 15.36 5.78 -12.25
C GLN A 100 15.58 6.18 -13.72
N GLU A 101 16.38 7.22 -13.98
CA GLU A 101 16.80 7.56 -15.34
C GLU A 101 17.68 6.45 -15.97
N ILE A 102 18.51 5.81 -15.15
CA ILE A 102 19.49 4.81 -15.59
C ILE A 102 18.88 3.39 -15.58
N PHE A 103 18.22 3.02 -14.49
CA PHE A 103 17.67 1.68 -14.27
C PHE A 103 16.15 1.70 -14.29
N LYS A 104 15.56 1.53 -15.46
CA LYS A 104 14.10 1.62 -15.67
C LYS A 104 13.28 0.65 -14.79
N PHE A 105 13.86 -0.50 -14.39
CA PHE A 105 13.19 -1.43 -13.50
C PHE A 105 12.91 -0.86 -12.10
N THR A 106 13.52 0.27 -11.74
CA THR A 106 13.28 0.99 -10.49
C THR A 106 12.15 2.02 -10.59
N THR A 107 11.53 2.18 -11.76
CA THR A 107 10.38 3.06 -11.97
C THR A 107 9.09 2.27 -11.81
N PRO A 108 8.10 2.79 -11.05
CA PRO A 108 6.78 2.14 -10.97
C PRO A 108 6.14 2.00 -12.36
N GLU A 109 5.44 0.89 -12.56
CA GLU A 109 4.71 0.60 -13.79
C GLU A 109 3.20 0.47 -13.55
N VAL A 110 2.42 0.58 -14.60
CA VAL A 110 1.01 0.25 -14.62
C VAL A 110 0.87 -1.27 -14.53
N ILE A 111 0.11 -1.76 -13.57
CA ILE A 111 -0.06 -3.21 -13.32
C ILE A 111 -1.26 -3.79 -14.11
N GLY A 112 -2.25 -2.97 -14.41
CA GLY A 112 -3.44 -3.40 -15.15
C GLY A 112 -4.21 -4.51 -14.43
N LEU A 113 -4.70 -5.50 -15.18
CA LEU A 113 -5.53 -6.60 -14.66
C LEU A 113 -4.77 -7.72 -13.94
N GLN A 114 -3.47 -7.59 -13.68
CA GLN A 114 -2.75 -8.60 -12.89
C GLN A 114 -3.16 -8.54 -11.42
N ASN A 115 -3.23 -9.70 -10.75
CA ASN A 115 -3.40 -9.74 -9.31
C ASN A 115 -2.28 -8.96 -8.63
N SER A 116 -2.63 -8.10 -7.70
CA SER A 116 -1.68 -7.20 -7.05
C SER A 116 -1.91 -7.11 -5.55
N PHE A 117 -0.81 -6.94 -4.84
CA PHE A 117 -0.82 -6.86 -3.38
C PHE A 117 -0.14 -5.57 -2.94
N GLY A 118 -0.89 -4.71 -2.26
CA GLY A 118 -0.45 -3.44 -1.73
C GLY A 118 0.14 -3.59 -0.33
N PHE A 119 1.38 -3.16 -0.19
CA PHE A 119 2.15 -3.24 1.03
C PHE A 119 2.36 -1.83 1.60
N GLY A 120 1.59 -1.46 2.62
CA GLY A 120 1.82 -0.20 3.33
C GLY A 120 3.05 -0.28 4.22
N ASP A 121 3.89 0.74 4.16
CA ASP A 121 5.09 0.87 4.98
C ASP A 121 5.13 2.24 5.68
N ARG A 122 4.56 2.30 6.88
CA ARG A 122 4.45 3.52 7.69
C ARG A 122 5.78 4.02 8.23
N ILE A 123 6.81 3.16 8.25
CA ILE A 123 8.14 3.46 8.81
C ILE A 123 9.17 3.70 7.71
N GLY A 124 9.02 3.05 6.54
CA GLY A 124 9.95 3.16 5.41
C GLY A 124 11.09 2.14 5.42
N LEU A 125 10.96 1.06 6.20
CA LEU A 125 12.00 0.02 6.35
C LEU A 125 11.51 -1.40 6.02
N ALA A 126 10.24 -1.56 5.63
CA ALA A 126 9.63 -2.88 5.47
C ALA A 126 9.73 -3.44 4.03
N ASN A 127 9.88 -2.58 3.03
CA ASN A 127 9.76 -2.96 1.63
C ASN A 127 10.68 -4.11 1.16
N PRO A 128 11.94 -4.26 1.62
CA PRO A 128 12.74 -5.44 1.27
C PRO A 128 12.10 -6.75 1.78
N GLY A 129 11.55 -6.76 3.00
CA GLY A 129 10.82 -7.90 3.55
C GLY A 129 9.55 -8.21 2.76
N HIS A 130 8.83 -7.19 2.27
CA HIS A 130 7.67 -7.34 1.40
C HIS A 130 8.05 -8.04 0.08
N LEU A 131 9.11 -7.59 -0.58
CA LEU A 131 9.60 -8.19 -1.82
C LEU A 131 9.98 -9.65 -1.63
N ARG A 132 10.73 -9.97 -0.56
CA ARG A 132 11.11 -11.36 -0.23
C ARG A 132 9.90 -12.24 0.06
N SER A 133 8.82 -11.69 0.64
CA SER A 133 7.60 -12.45 0.93
C SER A 133 6.84 -12.90 -0.33
N LEU A 134 7.08 -12.24 -1.46
CA LEU A 134 6.46 -12.56 -2.76
C LEU A 134 7.17 -13.69 -3.51
N GLU A 135 8.23 -14.26 -2.96
CA GLU A 135 8.91 -15.39 -3.58
C GLU A 135 7.94 -16.58 -3.78
N GLY A 136 7.86 -17.05 -5.02
CA GLY A 136 6.89 -18.08 -5.41
C GLY A 136 5.43 -17.63 -5.49
N SER A 137 5.15 -16.32 -5.40
CA SER A 137 3.82 -15.74 -5.62
C SER A 137 3.70 -15.16 -7.03
N SER A 138 2.48 -15.21 -7.59
CA SER A 138 2.12 -14.57 -8.85
C SER A 138 1.65 -13.12 -8.70
N PHE A 139 1.50 -12.64 -7.48
CA PHE A 139 1.06 -11.27 -7.22
C PHE A 139 2.13 -10.25 -7.60
N LYS A 140 1.69 -9.17 -8.24
CA LYS A 140 2.52 -7.98 -8.46
C LYS A 140 2.57 -7.13 -7.19
N PRO A 141 3.77 -6.68 -6.76
CA PRO A 141 3.88 -5.79 -5.62
C PRO A 141 3.39 -4.38 -5.95
N ILE A 142 2.61 -3.79 -5.06
CA ILE A 142 2.37 -2.35 -4.97
C ILE A 142 3.07 -1.89 -3.68
N LEU A 143 4.24 -1.26 -3.80
CA LEU A 143 5.11 -0.97 -2.65
C LEU A 143 4.87 0.42 -2.04
N ALA A 144 4.84 1.47 -2.87
CA ALA A 144 4.47 2.80 -2.40
C ALA A 144 2.94 2.87 -2.34
N GLN A 145 2.33 2.31 -1.28
CA GLN A 145 0.89 2.29 -1.07
C GLN A 145 0.56 3.01 0.23
N GLN A 146 0.17 4.29 0.11
CA GLN A 146 -0.15 5.13 1.26
C GLN A 146 -1.16 6.23 0.89
N SER A 147 -2.12 6.48 1.79
CA SER A 147 -3.10 7.56 1.65
C SER A 147 -2.53 8.90 2.13
N ILE A 148 -3.12 10.01 1.67
CA ILE A 148 -2.81 11.37 2.16
C ILE A 148 -2.96 11.43 3.69
N ARG A 149 -3.98 10.79 4.24
CA ARG A 149 -4.20 10.68 5.70
C ARG A 149 -3.03 10.00 6.42
N GLU A 150 -2.48 8.93 5.84
CA GLU A 150 -1.32 8.24 6.43
C GLU A 150 -0.03 9.04 6.30
N LEU A 151 0.18 9.74 5.17
CA LEU A 151 1.30 10.67 4.99
C LEU A 151 1.29 11.74 6.09
N THR A 152 0.14 12.38 6.29
CA THR A 152 -0.04 13.37 7.36
C THR A 152 0.23 12.80 8.75
N ARG A 153 -0.31 11.60 9.05
CA ARG A 153 -0.16 10.96 10.37
C ARG A 153 1.25 10.45 10.65
N THR A 154 2.04 10.17 9.64
CA THR A 154 3.42 9.73 9.79
C THR A 154 4.42 10.88 9.62
N ASN A 155 3.92 12.06 9.25
CA ASN A 155 4.72 13.21 8.85
C ASN A 155 5.78 12.84 7.79
N ARG A 156 5.32 12.09 6.76
CA ARG A 156 6.12 11.68 5.60
C ARG A 156 5.57 12.31 4.33
N THR A 157 6.45 12.54 3.38
CA THR A 157 6.08 13.01 2.05
C THR A 157 5.84 11.84 1.09
N ALA A 158 5.14 12.11 -0.02
CA ALA A 158 4.95 11.15 -1.10
C ALA A 158 6.29 10.68 -1.70
N ASP A 159 7.26 11.60 -1.84
CA ASP A 159 8.62 11.28 -2.28
C ASP A 159 9.34 10.35 -1.31
N GLU A 160 9.26 10.56 0.02
CA GLU A 160 9.90 9.67 1.01
C GLU A 160 9.33 8.24 1.00
N VAL A 161 8.04 8.10 0.71
CA VAL A 161 7.42 6.76 0.54
C VAL A 161 7.92 6.10 -0.73
N MET A 162 7.99 6.85 -1.83
CA MET A 162 8.53 6.39 -3.09
C MET A 162 10.02 6.05 -2.99
N ASP A 163 10.80 6.84 -2.27
CA ASP A 163 12.21 6.58 -2.01
C ASP A 163 12.39 5.20 -1.33
N ALA A 164 11.62 4.95 -0.26
CA ALA A 164 11.68 3.66 0.45
C ALA A 164 11.34 2.47 -0.46
N ALA A 165 10.37 2.63 -1.37
CA ALA A 165 9.99 1.59 -2.33
C ALA A 165 11.09 1.35 -3.37
N VAL A 166 11.58 2.40 -4.01
CA VAL A 166 12.58 2.32 -5.08
C VAL A 166 13.92 1.80 -4.58
N TRP A 167 14.37 2.27 -3.43
CA TRP A 167 15.62 1.75 -2.84
C TRP A 167 15.51 0.28 -2.45
N ALA A 168 14.33 -0.19 -2.02
CA ALA A 168 14.11 -1.61 -1.77
C ALA A 168 14.10 -2.44 -3.06
N ILE A 169 13.48 -1.94 -4.15
CA ILE A 169 13.53 -2.58 -5.48
C ILE A 169 14.97 -2.73 -5.95
N PHE A 170 15.78 -1.70 -5.79
CA PHE A 170 17.19 -1.75 -6.17
C PHE A 170 18.00 -2.67 -5.27
N GLN A 171 17.79 -2.63 -3.94
CA GLN A 171 18.43 -3.51 -2.97
C GLN A 171 18.20 -4.99 -3.27
N GLU A 172 16.96 -5.36 -3.57
CA GLU A 172 16.57 -6.76 -3.82
C GLU A 172 16.69 -7.16 -5.30
N GLY A 173 17.20 -6.29 -6.16
CA GLY A 173 17.38 -6.55 -7.59
C GLY A 173 16.08 -6.97 -8.30
N CYS A 174 14.94 -6.46 -7.85
CA CYS A 174 13.63 -6.89 -8.33
C CYS A 174 13.33 -6.30 -9.71
N LYS A 175 13.48 -7.09 -10.77
CA LYS A 175 13.26 -6.69 -12.18
C LYS A 175 11.90 -7.13 -12.73
N LYS A 176 11.00 -7.64 -11.88
CA LYS A 176 9.66 -8.13 -12.29
C LYS A 176 8.62 -7.02 -12.40
N GLY A 177 8.98 -5.77 -12.16
CA GLY A 177 8.10 -4.62 -12.11
C GLY A 177 7.35 -4.50 -10.77
N PHE A 178 6.94 -3.29 -10.44
CA PHE A 178 6.15 -2.97 -9.25
C PHE A 178 5.25 -1.76 -9.52
N GLY A 179 4.14 -1.67 -8.79
CA GLY A 179 3.26 -0.52 -8.84
C GLY A 179 3.42 0.38 -7.62
N ALA A 180 2.85 1.58 -7.74
CA ALA A 180 2.76 2.55 -6.66
C ALA A 180 1.35 3.14 -6.63
N ASP A 181 0.65 2.99 -5.51
CA ASP A 181 -0.76 3.35 -5.33
C ASP A 181 -0.89 4.60 -4.47
N ALA A 182 -1.40 5.66 -5.09
CA ALA A 182 -1.89 6.86 -4.43
C ALA A 182 -3.27 6.58 -3.86
N ASP A 183 -3.30 6.08 -2.62
CA ASP A 183 -4.48 5.54 -1.98
C ASP A 183 -5.38 6.65 -1.43
N HIS A 184 -6.70 6.56 -1.69
CA HIS A 184 -7.74 7.48 -1.22
C HIS A 184 -7.50 8.97 -1.59
N LEU A 185 -7.48 9.26 -2.90
CA LEU A 185 -7.41 10.63 -3.43
C LEU A 185 -8.79 11.27 -3.49
N LYS A 186 -8.95 12.43 -2.87
CA LYS A 186 -10.22 13.15 -2.78
C LYS A 186 -10.26 14.40 -3.66
N THR A 187 -9.11 14.98 -3.97
CA THR A 187 -8.99 16.26 -4.68
C THR A 187 -7.99 16.18 -5.83
N VAL A 188 -8.06 17.15 -6.73
CA VAL A 188 -7.07 17.30 -7.81
C VAL A 188 -5.68 17.64 -7.28
N ASP A 189 -5.60 18.37 -6.16
CA ASP A 189 -4.33 18.68 -5.51
C ASP A 189 -3.66 17.42 -4.95
N ASP A 190 -4.44 16.49 -4.40
CA ASP A 190 -3.94 15.18 -3.97
C ASP A 190 -3.35 14.41 -5.16
N ILE A 191 -4.06 14.41 -6.30
CA ILE A 191 -3.60 13.76 -7.54
C ILE A 191 -2.27 14.36 -7.99
N ASP A 192 -2.19 15.68 -8.10
CA ASP A 192 -0.97 16.38 -8.53
C ASP A 192 0.21 16.07 -7.63
N TYR A 193 -0.02 16.07 -6.31
CA TYR A 193 1.01 15.79 -5.33
C TYR A 193 1.58 14.38 -5.50
N MET A 194 0.72 13.38 -5.66
CA MET A 194 1.13 11.98 -5.78
C MET A 194 1.73 11.66 -7.16
N VAL A 195 1.14 12.17 -8.24
CA VAL A 195 1.67 11.95 -9.62
C VAL A 195 3.05 12.56 -9.77
N LYS A 196 3.32 13.76 -9.21
CA LYS A 196 4.66 14.37 -9.19
C LYS A 196 5.72 13.52 -8.49
N ALA A 197 5.33 12.74 -7.50
CA ALA A 197 6.22 11.78 -6.82
C ALA A 197 6.43 10.46 -7.61
N GLY A 198 5.66 10.23 -8.69
CA GLY A 198 5.81 9.09 -9.60
C GLY A 198 4.82 7.95 -9.38
N TYR A 199 3.72 8.18 -8.67
CA TYR A 199 2.66 7.18 -8.50
C TYR A 199 1.96 6.89 -9.82
N LYS A 200 1.57 5.62 -10.04
CA LYS A 200 0.98 5.11 -11.28
C LYS A 200 -0.37 4.44 -11.11
N MET A 201 -0.81 4.18 -9.88
CA MET A 201 -2.16 3.76 -9.54
C MET A 201 -2.80 4.86 -8.72
N LEU A 202 -4.01 5.27 -9.10
CA LEU A 202 -4.76 6.38 -8.51
C LEU A 202 -6.08 5.84 -7.98
N THR A 203 -6.21 5.76 -6.67
CA THR A 203 -7.46 5.33 -6.01
C THR A 203 -8.32 6.54 -5.70
N PHE A 204 -9.38 6.75 -6.47
CA PHE A 204 -10.34 7.83 -6.23
C PHE A 204 -11.26 7.46 -5.07
N ASP A 205 -11.31 8.33 -4.06
CA ASP A 205 -12.14 8.20 -2.87
C ASP A 205 -13.24 9.28 -2.86
N PRO A 206 -14.43 8.97 -3.34
CA PRO A 206 -15.55 9.91 -3.36
C PRO A 206 -16.39 9.90 -2.08
N SER A 207 -15.90 9.39 -0.95
CA SER A 207 -16.67 9.17 0.27
C SER A 207 -17.40 10.42 0.79
N ASP A 208 -16.82 11.60 0.56
CA ASP A 208 -17.45 12.89 0.97
C ASP A 208 -18.70 13.24 0.14
N TYR A 209 -18.93 12.54 -0.97
CA TYR A 209 -20.08 12.73 -1.88
C TYR A 209 -21.09 11.59 -1.79
N VAL A 210 -20.86 10.58 -0.94
CA VAL A 210 -21.82 9.48 -0.71
C VAL A 210 -22.89 9.95 0.26
N ASP A 211 -24.16 9.82 -0.12
CA ASP A 211 -25.27 10.05 0.79
C ASP A 211 -25.71 8.74 1.48
N ASN A 212 -25.12 8.46 2.63
CA ASN A 212 -25.44 7.28 3.44
C ASN A 212 -26.88 7.27 3.96
N LYS A 213 -27.59 8.40 3.98
CA LYS A 213 -28.98 8.48 4.41
C LYS A 213 -29.96 7.98 3.36
N ALA A 214 -29.52 7.85 2.10
CA ALA A 214 -30.36 7.44 0.96
C ALA A 214 -31.09 6.12 1.19
N ASP A 215 -30.48 5.18 1.93
CA ASP A 215 -31.08 3.89 2.26
C ASP A 215 -32.36 4.01 3.12
N ASN A 216 -32.49 5.11 3.85
CA ASN A 216 -33.61 5.37 4.77
C ASN A 216 -34.59 6.44 4.26
N TYR A 217 -34.36 7.03 3.08
CA TYR A 217 -35.24 8.05 2.52
C TYR A 217 -36.61 7.49 2.14
N SER A 218 -37.65 8.26 2.44
CA SER A 218 -39.00 8.03 1.93
C SER A 218 -39.05 8.26 0.41
N VAL A 219 -40.06 7.73 -0.26
CA VAL A 219 -40.30 7.94 -1.69
C VAL A 219 -40.34 9.44 -2.06
N LYS A 220 -40.90 10.28 -1.19
CA LYS A 220 -40.98 11.73 -1.42
C LYS A 220 -39.59 12.38 -1.36
N GLU A 221 -38.74 11.99 -0.41
CA GLU A 221 -37.38 12.49 -0.28
C GLU A 221 -36.53 12.02 -1.47
N LEU A 222 -36.64 10.75 -1.84
CA LEU A 222 -35.95 10.22 -3.03
C LEU A 222 -36.36 10.99 -4.30
N SER A 223 -37.68 11.24 -4.51
CA SER A 223 -38.15 12.01 -5.66
C SER A 223 -37.56 13.41 -5.70
N LYS A 224 -37.39 14.05 -4.54
CA LYS A 224 -36.77 15.37 -4.45
C LYS A 224 -35.28 15.30 -4.80
N VAL A 225 -34.52 14.34 -4.22
CA VAL A 225 -33.08 14.18 -4.50
C VAL A 225 -32.86 13.90 -5.99
N ILE A 226 -33.68 13.03 -6.60
CA ILE A 226 -33.61 12.73 -8.04
C ILE A 226 -33.89 13.96 -8.90
N TYR A 227 -34.87 14.79 -8.49
CA TYR A 227 -35.18 16.04 -9.20
C TYR A 227 -34.05 17.07 -9.09
N ASP A 228 -33.41 17.16 -7.93
CA ASP A 228 -32.34 18.13 -7.63
C ASP A 228 -30.95 17.65 -8.13
N LEU A 229 -30.81 16.42 -8.63
CA LEU A 229 -29.55 15.88 -9.11
C LEU A 229 -29.10 16.55 -10.43
N GLU A 230 -27.82 16.87 -10.53
CA GLU A 230 -27.21 17.50 -11.72
C GLU A 230 -27.07 16.50 -12.87
N TRP A 231 -28.21 16.15 -13.52
CA TRP A 231 -28.26 15.16 -14.61
C TRP A 231 -27.40 15.51 -15.82
N GLN A 232 -27.17 16.79 -16.06
CA GLN A 232 -26.30 17.25 -17.16
C GLN A 232 -24.85 16.81 -16.90
N ASP A 233 -24.39 16.86 -15.67
CA ASP A 233 -23.03 16.44 -15.30
C ASP A 233 -22.85 14.92 -15.39
N LEU A 234 -23.96 14.17 -15.25
CA LEU A 234 -24.02 12.75 -15.52
C LEU A 234 -24.16 12.42 -17.01
N ASN A 235 -24.30 13.41 -17.90
CA ASN A 235 -24.62 13.21 -19.31
C ASN A 235 -25.84 12.29 -19.51
N ASP A 236 -26.92 12.49 -18.73
CA ASP A 236 -28.07 11.60 -18.68
C ASP A 236 -29.37 12.31 -18.29
N LEU A 237 -30.47 11.53 -18.30
CA LEU A 237 -31.79 11.90 -17.76
C LEU A 237 -32.34 10.72 -16.97
N TYR A 238 -33.12 11.01 -15.91
CA TYR A 238 -33.71 9.95 -15.08
C TYR A 238 -34.56 8.96 -15.87
N ASP A 239 -35.34 9.43 -16.85
CA ASP A 239 -36.18 8.57 -17.68
C ASP A 239 -35.37 7.63 -18.59
N GLU A 240 -34.21 8.06 -19.08
CA GLU A 240 -33.30 7.20 -19.81
C GLU A 240 -32.66 6.16 -18.91
N SER A 241 -32.32 6.53 -17.67
CA SER A 241 -31.79 5.59 -16.69
C SER A 241 -32.82 4.51 -16.32
N LYS A 242 -34.11 4.86 -16.19
CA LYS A 242 -35.19 3.89 -15.97
C LYS A 242 -35.24 2.85 -17.08
N LYS A 243 -35.14 3.25 -18.34
CA LYS A 243 -35.12 2.32 -19.50
C LYS A 243 -33.91 1.39 -19.45
N ARG A 244 -32.76 1.86 -18.92
CA ARG A 244 -31.55 1.04 -18.78
C ARG A 244 -31.70 -0.01 -17.69
N TYR A 245 -32.22 0.38 -16.52
CA TYR A 245 -32.14 -0.44 -15.31
C TYR A 245 -33.44 -1.16 -14.93
N LEU A 246 -34.63 -0.60 -15.18
CA LEU A 246 -35.90 -1.22 -14.76
C LEU A 246 -36.33 -2.36 -15.70
N LYS A 247 -35.49 -3.37 -15.77
CA LYS A 247 -35.69 -4.60 -16.55
C LYS A 247 -34.85 -5.73 -15.97
N LYS A 248 -35.10 -6.94 -16.40
CA LYS A 248 -34.25 -8.10 -16.09
C LYS A 248 -32.90 -7.96 -16.80
N ILE A 249 -31.85 -7.87 -16.01
CA ILE A 249 -30.46 -7.79 -16.48
C ILE A 249 -29.80 -9.14 -16.17
N LYS A 250 -29.66 -9.99 -17.20
CA LYS A 250 -28.98 -11.28 -17.06
C LYS A 250 -27.46 -11.03 -17.01
N ILE A 251 -26.85 -11.28 -15.89
CA ILE A 251 -25.40 -11.16 -15.68
C ILE A 251 -24.70 -12.42 -16.19
N ASN A 252 -25.18 -13.58 -15.77
CA ASN A 252 -24.76 -14.91 -16.23
C ASN A 252 -25.93 -15.89 -16.04
N ASP A 253 -25.68 -17.19 -16.14
CA ASP A 253 -26.74 -18.20 -16.00
C ASP A 253 -27.26 -18.37 -14.56
N GLU A 254 -26.46 -17.96 -13.56
CA GLU A 254 -26.79 -18.10 -12.14
C GLU A 254 -27.29 -16.78 -11.51
N LEU A 255 -27.00 -15.63 -12.15
CA LEU A 255 -27.28 -14.30 -11.59
C LEU A 255 -28.06 -13.44 -12.59
N THR A 256 -29.28 -13.08 -12.21
CA THR A 256 -30.10 -12.06 -12.87
C THR A 256 -30.44 -10.97 -11.85
N VAL A 257 -30.26 -9.72 -12.23
CA VAL A 257 -30.60 -8.55 -11.42
C VAL A 257 -31.82 -7.88 -12.01
N GLU A 258 -32.84 -7.65 -11.18
CA GLU A 258 -34.10 -7.00 -11.59
C GLU A 258 -34.46 -5.94 -10.54
N PRO A 259 -33.86 -4.72 -10.64
CA PRO A 259 -34.10 -3.69 -9.64
C PRO A 259 -35.50 -3.10 -9.75
N ARG A 260 -36.06 -2.76 -8.60
CA ARG A 260 -37.28 -1.95 -8.50
C ARG A 260 -36.92 -0.48 -8.63
N GLU A 261 -37.91 0.36 -9.00
CA GLU A 261 -37.66 1.80 -9.16
C GLU A 261 -37.09 2.45 -7.89
N ILE A 262 -37.55 2.02 -6.71
CA ILE A 262 -37.02 2.54 -5.44
C ILE A 262 -35.54 2.21 -5.22
N GLU A 263 -35.07 1.07 -5.71
CA GLU A 263 -33.65 0.70 -5.60
C GLU A 263 -32.80 1.54 -6.55
N LEU A 264 -33.33 1.83 -7.75
CA LEU A 264 -32.68 2.75 -8.69
C LEU A 264 -32.62 4.19 -8.11
N GLN A 265 -33.72 4.66 -7.51
CA GLN A 265 -33.76 5.97 -6.87
C GLN A 265 -32.73 6.06 -5.72
N ARG A 266 -32.64 5.03 -4.88
CA ARG A 266 -31.64 4.96 -3.80
C ARG A 266 -30.23 4.95 -4.33
N ALA A 267 -29.96 4.19 -5.40
CA ALA A 267 -28.63 4.16 -6.00
C ALA A 267 -28.18 5.54 -6.52
N TYR A 268 -29.08 6.27 -7.21
CA TYR A 268 -28.76 7.64 -7.61
C TYR A 268 -28.68 8.61 -6.44
N ALA A 269 -29.56 8.50 -5.46
CA ALA A 269 -29.52 9.35 -4.27
C ALA A 269 -28.20 9.16 -3.52
N LYS A 270 -27.73 7.91 -3.39
CA LYS A 270 -26.51 7.56 -2.68
C LYS A 270 -25.24 7.89 -3.48
N TYR A 271 -25.23 7.59 -4.78
CA TYR A 271 -24.02 7.62 -5.61
C TYR A 271 -24.05 8.64 -6.76
N GLY A 272 -25.13 9.37 -6.99
CA GLY A 272 -25.21 10.30 -8.13
C GLY A 272 -24.12 11.38 -8.08
N LYS A 273 -23.97 12.05 -6.95
CA LYS A 273 -22.89 13.04 -6.74
C LYS A 273 -21.50 12.39 -6.71
N THR A 274 -21.42 11.18 -6.20
CA THR A 274 -20.21 10.34 -6.21
C THR A 274 -19.69 10.13 -7.63
N LEU A 275 -20.58 9.75 -8.56
CA LEU A 275 -20.25 9.53 -9.96
C LEU A 275 -19.80 10.82 -10.67
N ILE A 276 -20.44 11.97 -10.38
CA ILE A 276 -20.02 13.27 -10.88
C ILE A 276 -18.61 13.61 -10.40
N HIS A 277 -18.34 13.41 -9.11
CA HIS A 277 -17.01 13.68 -8.54
C HIS A 277 -15.92 12.79 -9.17
N ILE A 278 -16.17 11.48 -9.29
CA ILE A 278 -15.23 10.54 -9.94
C ILE A 278 -14.97 10.96 -11.39
N LYS A 279 -16.03 11.36 -12.13
CA LYS A 279 -15.90 11.86 -13.51
C LYS A 279 -14.98 13.07 -13.54
N ASN A 280 -15.18 14.05 -12.67
CA ASN A 280 -14.36 15.26 -12.61
C ASN A 280 -12.87 14.95 -12.33
N LEU A 281 -12.59 14.05 -11.38
CA LEU A 281 -11.22 13.61 -11.11
C LEU A 281 -10.62 12.89 -12.32
N TYR A 282 -11.39 12.02 -12.98
CA TYR A 282 -10.93 11.28 -14.15
C TYR A 282 -10.65 12.18 -15.33
N GLU A 283 -11.54 13.13 -15.62
CA GLU A 283 -11.36 14.13 -16.67
C GLU A 283 -10.13 15.00 -16.39
N TYR A 284 -9.92 15.41 -15.13
CA TYR A 284 -8.72 16.14 -14.73
C TYR A 284 -7.45 15.35 -15.01
N VAL A 285 -7.40 14.09 -14.62
CA VAL A 285 -6.22 13.24 -14.83
C VAL A 285 -5.95 13.03 -16.31
N THR A 286 -6.98 12.73 -17.11
CA THR A 286 -6.83 12.51 -18.56
C THR A 286 -6.42 13.75 -19.32
N LEU A 287 -6.85 14.93 -18.86
CA LEU A 287 -6.50 16.20 -19.47
C LEU A 287 -5.04 16.61 -19.15
N ASN A 288 -4.63 16.46 -17.91
CA ASN A 288 -3.35 16.99 -17.41
C ASN A 288 -2.19 15.98 -17.53
N TYR A 289 -2.51 14.68 -17.54
CA TYR A 289 -1.54 13.58 -17.55
C TYR A 289 -1.80 12.60 -18.71
N SER A 290 -2.33 13.09 -19.84
CA SER A 290 -2.76 12.29 -21.00
C SER A 290 -1.69 11.38 -21.60
N ASN A 291 -0.42 11.66 -21.36
CA ASN A 291 0.71 10.82 -21.78
C ASN A 291 1.14 9.84 -20.67
N GLY A 292 0.48 9.87 -19.52
CA GLY A 292 0.78 8.99 -18.41
C GLY A 292 -0.07 7.74 -18.45
N ASP A 293 0.55 6.59 -18.64
CA ASP A 293 -0.11 5.35 -18.28
C ASP A 293 -0.35 5.36 -16.78
N PHE A 294 -1.59 5.19 -16.36
CA PHE A 294 -1.97 5.00 -14.95
C PHE A 294 -3.16 4.07 -14.83
N ASP A 295 -3.18 3.33 -13.74
CA ASP A 295 -4.33 2.55 -13.29
C ASP A 295 -5.26 3.44 -12.48
N VAL A 296 -6.56 3.36 -12.71
CA VAL A 296 -7.58 3.98 -11.85
C VAL A 296 -8.29 2.91 -11.04
N GLU A 297 -8.37 3.13 -9.74
CA GLU A 297 -9.27 2.41 -8.85
C GLU A 297 -10.37 3.34 -8.36
N VAL A 298 -11.58 2.83 -8.23
CA VAL A 298 -12.71 3.53 -7.60
C VAL A 298 -13.03 2.87 -6.27
N SER A 299 -13.00 3.63 -5.18
CA SER A 299 -13.32 3.15 -3.84
C SER A 299 -14.71 3.61 -3.43
N VAL A 300 -15.58 2.65 -3.08
CA VAL A 300 -16.90 2.89 -2.47
C VAL A 300 -17.09 2.07 -1.20
N ASP A 301 -16.00 1.68 -0.55
CA ASP A 301 -16.01 0.88 0.67
C ASP A 301 -16.20 1.71 1.96
N GLU A 302 -15.90 3.01 1.94
CA GLU A 302 -16.15 3.92 3.06
C GLU A 302 -17.62 4.37 3.10
N THR A 303 -18.59 3.43 3.08
CA THR A 303 -20.04 3.64 3.22
C THR A 303 -20.55 3.03 4.52
N GLU A 304 -21.72 3.44 5.00
CA GLU A 304 -22.33 2.89 6.23
C GLU A 304 -22.97 1.52 6.00
N SER A 305 -23.47 1.26 4.78
CA SER A 305 -24.11 0.00 4.40
C SER A 305 -23.26 -0.79 3.40
N VAL A 306 -23.48 -2.10 3.37
CA VAL A 306 -22.87 -3.02 2.40
C VAL A 306 -23.26 -2.63 0.98
N THR A 307 -22.32 -2.66 0.05
CA THR A 307 -22.60 -2.46 -1.38
C THR A 307 -23.41 -3.63 -1.92
N SER A 308 -24.68 -3.43 -2.21
CA SER A 308 -25.54 -4.46 -2.79
C SER A 308 -25.09 -4.85 -4.21
N ILE A 309 -25.54 -6.00 -4.69
CA ILE A 309 -25.21 -6.47 -6.04
C ILE A 309 -25.73 -5.50 -7.11
N PHE A 310 -26.90 -4.89 -6.88
CA PHE A 310 -27.41 -3.87 -7.78
C PHE A 310 -26.59 -2.58 -7.72
N GLU A 311 -26.19 -2.12 -6.56
CA GLU A 311 -25.32 -0.94 -6.43
C GLU A 311 -23.97 -1.15 -7.13
N HIS A 312 -23.36 -2.34 -6.99
CA HIS A 312 -22.14 -2.67 -7.72
C HIS A 312 -22.34 -2.66 -9.24
N LEU A 313 -23.43 -3.29 -9.72
CA LEU A 313 -23.82 -3.26 -11.13
C LEU A 313 -24.02 -1.82 -11.62
N PHE A 314 -24.75 -1.01 -10.84
CA PHE A 314 -25.05 0.38 -11.15
C PHE A 314 -23.78 1.23 -11.25
N ILE A 315 -22.90 1.17 -10.26
CA ILE A 315 -21.65 1.93 -10.25
C ILE A 315 -20.79 1.54 -11.45
N ALA A 316 -20.57 0.25 -11.70
CA ALA A 316 -19.76 -0.21 -12.83
C ALA A 316 -20.37 0.19 -14.19
N ALA A 317 -21.70 0.11 -14.33
CA ALA A 317 -22.40 0.53 -15.53
C ALA A 317 -22.28 2.04 -15.79
N GLU A 318 -22.48 2.86 -14.76
CA GLU A 318 -22.41 4.30 -14.90
C GLU A 318 -20.97 4.78 -15.15
N LEU A 319 -19.96 4.21 -14.48
CA LEU A 319 -18.56 4.50 -14.77
C LEU A 319 -18.21 4.17 -16.23
N THR A 320 -18.66 2.99 -16.71
CA THR A 320 -18.45 2.58 -18.11
C THR A 320 -19.17 3.52 -19.09
N ARG A 321 -20.43 3.89 -18.81
CA ARG A 321 -21.21 4.81 -19.62
C ARG A 321 -20.58 6.21 -19.71
N LEU A 322 -20.01 6.69 -18.60
CA LEU A 322 -19.29 7.97 -18.53
C LEU A 322 -17.90 7.92 -19.19
N GLY A 323 -17.50 6.77 -19.74
CA GLY A 323 -16.19 6.61 -20.39
C GLY A 323 -15.01 6.52 -19.43
N ILE A 324 -15.27 6.31 -18.15
CA ILE A 324 -14.23 6.19 -17.12
C ILE A 324 -13.61 4.79 -17.21
N ARG A 325 -12.32 4.73 -17.52
CA ARG A 325 -11.56 3.48 -17.54
C ARG A 325 -10.98 3.23 -16.16
N PHE A 326 -11.42 2.17 -15.53
CA PHE A 326 -10.91 1.75 -14.23
C PHE A 326 -10.47 0.28 -14.28
N VAL A 327 -9.43 -0.05 -13.54
CA VAL A 327 -8.89 -1.42 -13.46
C VAL A 327 -9.28 -2.12 -12.17
N SER A 328 -9.83 -1.38 -11.22
CA SER A 328 -10.16 -1.89 -9.89
C SER A 328 -11.33 -1.11 -9.28
N LEU A 329 -12.18 -1.83 -8.54
CA LEU A 329 -13.27 -1.25 -7.75
C LEU A 329 -13.31 -1.91 -6.38
N ALA A 330 -13.42 -1.08 -5.34
CA ALA A 330 -13.50 -1.51 -3.95
C ALA A 330 -14.94 -1.34 -3.41
N PRO A 331 -15.77 -2.38 -3.40
CA PRO A 331 -17.08 -2.36 -2.74
C PRO A 331 -16.94 -2.62 -1.24
N ARG A 332 -17.92 -2.20 -0.45
CA ARG A 332 -18.04 -2.63 0.94
C ARG A 332 -18.70 -4.00 1.00
N PHE A 333 -17.96 -4.99 1.48
CA PHE A 333 -18.44 -6.36 1.62
C PHE A 333 -19.27 -6.57 2.89
N VAL A 334 -20.05 -7.65 2.89
CA VAL A 334 -20.78 -8.15 4.05
C VAL A 334 -19.80 -8.56 5.17
N GLY A 335 -20.20 -8.31 6.42
CA GLY A 335 -19.38 -8.54 7.62
C GLY A 335 -18.44 -7.38 7.94
N ASP A 336 -17.59 -7.56 8.92
CA ASP A 336 -16.74 -6.50 9.43
C ASP A 336 -15.27 -6.71 9.05
N PHE A 337 -14.72 -5.74 8.32
CA PHE A 337 -13.32 -5.64 7.93
C PHE A 337 -12.59 -4.65 8.84
N GLU A 338 -12.59 -4.93 10.14
CA GLU A 338 -11.92 -4.07 11.12
C GLU A 338 -10.40 -4.04 10.92
N LYS A 339 -9.76 -2.94 11.29
CA LYS A 339 -8.31 -2.78 11.15
C LYS A 339 -7.54 -3.75 12.06
N GLY A 340 -6.52 -4.40 11.50
CA GLY A 340 -5.50 -5.18 12.24
C GLY A 340 -5.96 -6.53 12.82
N ILE A 341 -7.16 -7.00 12.50
CA ILE A 341 -7.70 -8.29 12.95
C ILE A 341 -8.39 -9.04 11.83
N ASP A 342 -8.66 -10.33 12.02
CA ASP A 342 -9.31 -11.15 11.00
C ASP A 342 -10.78 -10.74 10.78
N TYR A 343 -11.32 -11.16 9.65
CA TYR A 343 -12.71 -10.93 9.25
C TYR A 343 -13.69 -11.43 10.32
N LYS A 344 -14.71 -10.62 10.60
CA LYS A 344 -15.83 -10.96 11.47
C LYS A 344 -17.12 -11.05 10.65
N GLY A 345 -17.68 -12.23 10.56
CA GLY A 345 -18.93 -12.50 9.83
C GLY A 345 -19.07 -13.95 9.42
N ASP A 346 -20.18 -14.24 8.72
CA ASP A 346 -20.41 -15.56 8.15
C ASP A 346 -19.65 -15.74 6.84
N LEU A 347 -18.66 -16.64 6.84
CA LEU A 347 -17.82 -16.91 5.66
C LEU A 347 -18.59 -17.55 4.50
N LYS A 348 -19.73 -18.23 4.75
CA LYS A 348 -20.55 -18.77 3.67
C LYS A 348 -21.32 -17.66 2.97
N ILE A 349 -21.91 -16.74 3.73
CA ILE A 349 -22.57 -15.55 3.17
C ILE A 349 -21.56 -14.70 2.41
N PHE A 350 -20.38 -14.45 3.00
CA PHE A 350 -19.30 -13.72 2.32
C PHE A 350 -18.91 -14.37 1.00
N ARG A 351 -18.76 -15.70 0.96
CA ARG A 351 -18.43 -16.44 -0.26
C ARG A 351 -19.46 -16.23 -1.35
N GLU A 352 -20.74 -16.37 -1.03
CA GLU A 352 -21.83 -16.26 -2.03
C GLU A 352 -21.98 -14.82 -2.54
N GLU A 353 -21.85 -13.82 -1.66
CA GLU A 353 -21.85 -12.42 -2.09
C GLU A 353 -20.63 -12.09 -2.95
N TYR A 354 -19.43 -12.53 -2.54
CA TYR A 354 -18.21 -12.31 -3.31
C TYR A 354 -18.29 -12.91 -4.73
N LYS A 355 -18.88 -14.10 -4.90
CA LYS A 355 -19.12 -14.69 -6.22
C LYS A 355 -20.02 -13.82 -7.09
N LYS A 356 -21.07 -13.22 -6.52
CA LYS A 356 -21.96 -12.32 -7.27
C LYS A 356 -21.20 -11.06 -7.69
N HIS A 357 -20.37 -10.49 -6.82
CA HIS A 357 -19.49 -9.37 -7.17
C HIS A 357 -18.53 -9.75 -8.31
N LEU A 358 -17.92 -10.94 -8.27
CA LEU A 358 -17.08 -11.45 -9.36
C LEU A 358 -17.86 -11.59 -10.69
N ALA A 359 -19.12 -12.04 -10.65
CA ALA A 359 -19.94 -12.13 -11.86
C ALA A 359 -20.15 -10.73 -12.48
N ILE A 360 -20.34 -9.69 -11.67
CA ILE A 360 -20.45 -8.31 -12.16
C ILE A 360 -19.13 -7.85 -12.82
N THR A 361 -17.97 -8.14 -12.23
CA THR A 361 -16.68 -7.74 -12.85
C THR A 361 -16.52 -8.34 -14.24
N LYS A 362 -16.89 -9.60 -14.42
CA LYS A 362 -16.82 -10.32 -15.70
C LYS A 362 -17.80 -9.77 -16.73
N TYR A 363 -18.99 -9.37 -16.28
CA TYR A 363 -20.02 -8.79 -17.15
C TYR A 363 -19.54 -7.50 -17.83
N PHE A 364 -18.69 -6.73 -17.16
CA PHE A 364 -18.09 -5.50 -17.71
C PHE A 364 -16.68 -5.71 -18.32
N GLY A 365 -16.31 -6.91 -18.70
CA GLY A 365 -15.06 -7.18 -19.41
C GLY A 365 -13.84 -7.38 -18.52
N ASN A 366 -14.05 -7.61 -17.24
CA ASN A 366 -13.09 -7.78 -16.14
C ASN A 366 -12.46 -6.48 -15.62
N TYR A 367 -12.47 -6.36 -14.32
CA TYR A 367 -11.66 -5.47 -13.50
C TYR A 367 -11.39 -6.18 -12.17
N LYS A 368 -10.40 -5.70 -11.41
CA LYS A 368 -10.07 -6.29 -10.11
C LYS A 368 -11.12 -5.91 -9.06
N ILE A 369 -11.49 -6.87 -8.23
CA ILE A 369 -12.10 -6.54 -6.95
C ILE A 369 -10.99 -6.09 -6.02
N SER A 370 -11.12 -4.88 -5.45
CA SER A 370 -10.19 -4.39 -4.45
C SER A 370 -10.70 -4.68 -3.05
N LEU A 371 -9.84 -5.28 -2.23
CA LEU A 371 -10.11 -5.53 -0.83
C LEU A 371 -9.35 -4.54 0.02
N HIS A 372 -10.02 -3.46 0.43
CA HIS A 372 -9.49 -2.51 1.38
C HIS A 372 -9.53 -3.09 2.81
N SER A 373 -8.77 -2.49 3.73
CA SER A 373 -8.61 -3.03 5.09
C SER A 373 -8.18 -4.51 5.12
N GLY A 374 -7.38 -4.91 4.11
CA GLY A 374 -6.96 -6.29 3.91
C GLY A 374 -5.97 -6.82 4.95
N SER A 375 -5.42 -5.99 5.84
CA SER A 375 -4.52 -6.45 6.90
C SER A 375 -5.18 -7.55 7.75
N ASP A 376 -4.53 -8.73 7.77
CA ASP A 376 -4.88 -9.86 8.64
C ASP A 376 -6.24 -10.52 8.38
N LYS A 377 -6.78 -10.44 7.16
CA LYS A 377 -8.07 -11.05 6.77
C LYS A 377 -7.91 -12.49 6.30
N PHE A 378 -7.21 -13.30 7.10
CA PHE A 378 -6.81 -14.67 6.72
C PHE A 378 -7.96 -15.60 6.39
N SER A 379 -9.08 -15.51 7.11
CA SER A 379 -10.27 -16.31 6.85
C SER A 379 -10.96 -15.93 5.54
N ALA A 380 -11.07 -14.63 5.24
CA ALA A 380 -11.61 -14.13 3.99
C ALA A 380 -10.71 -14.53 2.80
N TYR A 381 -9.37 -14.43 2.95
CA TYR A 381 -8.44 -14.85 1.89
C TYR A 381 -8.55 -16.32 1.54
N LYS A 382 -8.73 -17.20 2.53
CA LYS A 382 -8.98 -18.63 2.29
C LYS A 382 -10.23 -18.83 1.41
N VAL A 383 -11.30 -18.08 1.69
CA VAL A 383 -12.52 -18.14 0.88
C VAL A 383 -12.25 -17.68 -0.54
N ILE A 384 -11.64 -16.50 -0.72
CA ILE A 384 -11.35 -15.92 -2.04
C ILE A 384 -10.41 -16.84 -2.84
N GLY A 385 -9.33 -17.30 -2.22
CA GLY A 385 -8.35 -18.18 -2.87
C GLY A 385 -8.92 -19.50 -3.36
N THR A 386 -9.95 -20.05 -2.67
CA THR A 386 -10.64 -21.27 -3.14
C THR A 386 -11.49 -21.07 -4.40
N LEU A 387 -11.88 -19.84 -4.71
CA LEU A 387 -12.67 -19.55 -5.92
C LEU A 387 -11.82 -19.65 -7.17
N LYS A 388 -10.52 -19.35 -7.08
CA LYS A 388 -9.55 -19.36 -8.21
C LYS A 388 -10.08 -18.64 -9.46
N ASP A 389 -10.76 -17.52 -9.25
CA ASP A 389 -11.51 -16.84 -10.28
C ASP A 389 -11.42 -15.31 -10.12
N GLY A 390 -11.45 -14.60 -11.27
CA GLY A 390 -11.36 -13.15 -11.32
C GLY A 390 -9.98 -12.60 -10.97
N TYR A 391 -9.93 -11.29 -10.84
CA TYR A 391 -8.72 -10.54 -10.48
C TYR A 391 -8.94 -9.81 -9.16
N ILE A 392 -7.89 -9.75 -8.35
CA ILE A 392 -7.94 -9.12 -7.03
C ILE A 392 -6.80 -8.12 -6.84
N HIS A 393 -7.11 -7.02 -6.17
CA HIS A 393 -6.14 -6.15 -5.51
C HIS A 393 -6.38 -6.19 -4.00
N VAL A 394 -5.33 -6.36 -3.22
CA VAL A 394 -5.41 -6.36 -1.75
C VAL A 394 -4.62 -5.19 -1.22
N LYS A 395 -5.18 -4.42 -0.30
CA LYS A 395 -4.50 -3.30 0.37
C LYS A 395 -4.24 -3.60 1.84
N THR A 396 -2.95 -3.53 2.25
CA THR A 396 -2.53 -3.73 3.65
C THR A 396 -1.75 -2.50 4.13
N ALA A 397 -2.34 -1.70 4.99
CA ALA A 397 -1.70 -0.46 5.44
C ALA A 397 -0.96 -0.59 6.79
N GLY A 398 -1.51 -1.34 7.72
CA GLY A 398 -1.04 -1.33 9.11
C GLY A 398 -0.24 -2.54 9.57
N THR A 399 -0.26 -3.63 8.82
CA THR A 399 0.37 -4.90 9.19
C THR A 399 1.87 -4.76 9.44
N SER A 400 2.58 -4.10 8.52
CA SER A 400 4.04 -3.95 8.60
C SER A 400 4.49 -3.17 9.83
N TYR A 401 3.68 -2.21 10.29
CA TYR A 401 3.93 -1.48 11.52
C TYR A 401 3.84 -2.41 12.75
N LEU A 402 2.85 -3.30 12.80
CA LEU A 402 2.73 -4.28 13.89
C LEU A 402 3.90 -5.26 13.89
N GLU A 403 4.37 -5.69 12.72
CA GLU A 403 5.55 -6.56 12.62
C GLU A 403 6.83 -5.83 13.07
N ALA A 404 6.96 -4.54 12.76
CA ALA A 404 8.04 -3.71 13.29
C ALA A 404 8.00 -3.62 14.83
N LEU A 405 6.82 -3.44 15.42
CA LEU A 405 6.67 -3.43 16.88
C LEU A 405 6.99 -4.78 17.53
N LYS A 406 6.80 -5.91 16.83
CA LYS A 406 7.27 -7.23 17.32
C LYS A 406 8.79 -7.28 17.44
N VAL A 407 9.53 -6.65 16.52
CA VAL A 407 10.99 -6.52 16.65
C VAL A 407 11.34 -5.73 17.91
N ILE A 408 10.63 -4.62 18.16
CA ILE A 408 10.84 -3.82 19.38
C ILE A 408 10.53 -4.64 20.63
N ALA A 409 9.44 -5.41 20.62
CA ALA A 409 9.08 -6.31 21.73
C ALA A 409 10.17 -7.34 22.02
N LEU A 410 10.77 -7.92 20.97
CA LEU A 410 11.84 -8.92 21.08
C LEU A 410 13.17 -8.35 21.54
N LYS A 411 13.55 -7.15 21.05
CA LYS A 411 14.91 -6.60 21.20
C LYS A 411 15.00 -5.52 22.26
N HIS A 412 13.91 -4.81 22.52
CA HIS A 412 13.80 -3.73 23.48
C HIS A 412 12.46 -3.77 24.24
N PRO A 413 12.20 -4.83 25.06
CA PRO A 413 10.90 -4.99 25.72
C PRO A 413 10.49 -3.77 26.57
N GLY A 414 11.46 -3.10 27.22
CA GLY A 414 11.18 -1.88 27.97
C GLY A 414 10.74 -0.69 27.09
N LEU A 415 11.16 -0.61 25.83
CA LEU A 415 10.65 0.38 24.87
C LEU A 415 9.24 0.00 24.43
N PHE A 416 9.01 -1.27 24.15
CA PHE A 416 7.68 -1.77 23.75
C PHE A 416 6.63 -1.51 24.85
N ARG A 417 6.95 -1.75 26.12
CA ARG A 417 6.08 -1.40 27.27
C ARG A 417 5.63 0.06 27.23
N LYS A 418 6.58 0.97 27.07
CA LYS A 418 6.26 2.42 26.99
C LYS A 418 5.39 2.77 25.80
N ILE A 419 5.60 2.12 24.64
CA ILE A 419 4.78 2.31 23.45
C ILE A 419 3.35 1.79 23.71
N LEU A 420 3.19 0.62 24.32
CA LEU A 420 1.87 0.04 24.59
C LEU A 420 1.08 0.89 25.61
N ASP A 421 1.72 1.33 26.70
CA ASP A 421 1.09 2.20 27.70
C ASP A 421 0.65 3.53 27.08
N PHE A 422 1.53 4.16 26.30
CA PHE A 422 1.21 5.38 25.56
C PHE A 422 0.04 5.18 24.59
N SER A 423 0.05 4.07 23.84
CA SER A 423 -1.00 3.72 22.88
C SER A 423 -2.34 3.47 23.58
N THR A 424 -2.34 2.77 24.72
CA THR A 424 -3.54 2.50 25.51
C THR A 424 -4.16 3.81 26.02
N GLY A 425 -3.33 4.76 26.48
CA GLY A 425 -3.80 6.06 26.93
C GLY A 425 -4.43 6.94 25.82
N LEU A 426 -4.06 6.72 24.57
CA LEU A 426 -4.56 7.49 23.41
C LEU A 426 -5.68 6.81 22.63
N TYR A 427 -5.94 5.53 22.87
CA TYR A 427 -6.84 4.72 22.03
C TYR A 427 -8.23 5.34 21.87
N GLU A 428 -8.86 5.80 22.95
CA GLU A 428 -10.21 6.38 22.91
C GLU A 428 -10.30 7.63 22.03
N THR A 429 -9.21 8.36 21.89
CA THR A 429 -9.14 9.53 21.01
C THR A 429 -8.91 9.12 19.56
N GLU A 430 -7.92 8.25 19.32
CA GLU A 430 -7.46 7.89 17.99
C GLU A 430 -8.43 6.95 17.24
N LYS A 431 -9.20 6.12 17.98
CA LYS A 431 -10.17 5.19 17.36
C LYS A 431 -11.33 5.85 16.62
N LYS A 432 -11.61 7.14 16.91
CA LYS A 432 -12.79 7.85 16.36
C LYS A 432 -12.86 7.88 14.84
N THR A 433 -11.74 7.70 14.17
CA THR A 433 -11.62 7.72 12.70
C THR A 433 -11.39 6.32 12.10
N TYR A 434 -11.58 5.26 12.91
CA TYR A 434 -11.39 3.88 12.48
C TYR A 434 -12.57 3.00 12.87
N HIS A 435 -12.85 2.01 12.03
CA HIS A 435 -13.76 0.92 12.38
C HIS A 435 -12.98 -0.13 13.16
N VAL A 436 -13.11 -0.11 14.48
CA VAL A 436 -12.43 -1.00 15.43
C VAL A 436 -13.29 -1.24 16.66
N SER A 437 -13.11 -2.39 17.31
CA SER A 437 -13.93 -2.83 18.45
C SER A 437 -13.11 -3.23 19.68
N ALA A 438 -11.83 -2.86 19.76
CA ALA A 438 -10.99 -3.22 20.89
C ALA A 438 -11.54 -2.65 22.23
N ASP A 439 -11.48 -3.50 23.23
CA ASP A 439 -11.83 -3.21 24.61
C ASP A 439 -10.55 -3.00 25.42
N ILE A 440 -10.23 -1.74 25.73
CA ILE A 440 -9.00 -1.40 26.48
C ILE A 440 -8.97 -1.99 27.89
N SER A 441 -10.11 -2.36 28.48
CA SER A 441 -10.14 -3.01 29.80
C SER A 441 -9.49 -4.40 29.78
N LYS A 442 -9.37 -5.02 28.60
CA LYS A 442 -8.69 -6.30 28.37
C LYS A 442 -7.20 -6.16 28.12
N VAL A 443 -6.72 -4.96 27.84
CA VAL A 443 -5.30 -4.65 27.68
C VAL A 443 -4.71 -4.42 29.07
N LYS A 444 -4.04 -5.44 29.62
CA LYS A 444 -3.41 -5.32 30.92
C LYS A 444 -2.25 -4.33 30.86
N GLY A 445 -1.98 -3.65 31.98
CA GLY A 445 -0.80 -2.80 32.10
C GLY A 445 0.49 -3.57 31.83
N CYS A 446 1.41 -2.95 31.16
CA CYS A 446 2.63 -3.58 30.63
C CYS A 446 3.52 -4.24 31.69
N ASP A 447 3.49 -3.75 32.93
CA ASP A 447 4.22 -4.32 34.06
C ASP A 447 3.73 -5.73 34.47
N SER A 448 2.55 -6.11 33.98
CA SER A 448 1.98 -7.46 34.20
C SER A 448 2.63 -8.55 33.36
N TYR A 449 3.47 -8.19 32.38
CA TYR A 449 4.07 -9.14 31.44
C TYR A 449 5.58 -9.23 31.61
N ARG A 450 6.14 -10.43 31.56
CA ARG A 450 7.58 -10.66 31.49
C ARG A 450 8.10 -10.31 30.09
N ASP A 451 9.40 -10.12 29.93
CA ASP A 451 10.01 -9.76 28.66
C ASP A 451 9.83 -10.84 27.58
N ASP A 452 9.85 -12.12 27.98
CA ASP A 452 9.64 -13.27 27.09
C ASP A 452 8.18 -13.43 26.63
N GLU A 453 7.22 -12.79 27.32
CA GLU A 453 5.79 -12.84 27.00
C GLU A 453 5.35 -11.72 26.03
N MET A 454 6.21 -10.74 25.74
CA MET A 454 5.84 -9.56 24.96
C MET A 454 5.31 -9.88 23.55
N LEU A 455 5.80 -10.93 22.92
CA LEU A 455 5.31 -11.36 21.61
C LEU A 455 3.89 -11.94 21.66
N GLU A 456 3.51 -12.58 22.77
CA GLU A 456 2.18 -13.17 22.91
C GLU A 456 1.07 -12.13 22.89
N LEU A 457 1.39 -10.87 23.25
CA LEU A 457 0.47 -9.74 23.22
C LEU A 457 -0.09 -9.49 21.82
N PHE A 458 0.67 -9.78 20.78
CA PHE A 458 0.23 -9.64 19.39
C PHE A 458 -0.79 -10.71 18.95
N SER A 459 -1.10 -11.71 19.79
CA SER A 459 -2.21 -12.62 19.58
C SER A 459 -3.56 -12.03 20.04
N SER A 460 -3.53 -11.00 20.92
CA SER A 460 -4.74 -10.29 21.36
C SER A 460 -5.22 -9.31 20.29
N ASN A 461 -6.48 -9.46 19.88
CA ASN A 461 -7.11 -8.50 18.95
C ASN A 461 -7.17 -7.09 19.54
N ASP A 462 -7.41 -6.97 20.85
CA ASP A 462 -7.50 -5.69 21.54
C ASP A 462 -6.16 -4.95 21.50
N VAL A 463 -5.05 -5.63 21.83
CA VAL A 463 -3.70 -5.08 21.77
C VAL A 463 -3.34 -4.67 20.33
N ARG A 464 -3.63 -5.53 19.35
CA ARG A 464 -3.36 -5.25 17.95
C ARG A 464 -4.06 -3.99 17.46
N GLN A 465 -5.35 -3.83 17.79
CA GLN A 465 -6.11 -2.65 17.37
C GLN A 465 -5.65 -1.38 18.10
N VAL A 466 -5.34 -1.45 19.38
CA VAL A 466 -4.78 -0.33 20.16
C VAL A 466 -3.48 0.17 19.51
N LEU A 467 -2.54 -0.73 19.23
CA LEU A 467 -1.27 -0.38 18.57
C LEU A 467 -1.49 0.10 17.14
N HIS A 468 -2.43 -0.52 16.41
CA HIS A 468 -2.69 -0.19 15.00
C HIS A 468 -3.21 1.23 14.83
N VAL A 469 -4.17 1.68 15.64
CA VAL A 469 -4.80 3.01 15.43
C VAL A 469 -3.95 4.17 15.96
N THR A 470 -3.07 3.91 16.91
CA THR A 470 -2.23 4.94 17.55
C THR A 470 -0.88 5.17 16.85
N PHE A 471 -0.60 4.47 15.74
CA PHE A 471 0.69 4.52 15.03
C PHE A 471 1.17 5.94 14.75
N GLY A 472 0.26 6.82 14.35
CA GLY A 472 0.60 8.20 14.00
C GLY A 472 1.23 8.93 15.19
N ARG A 473 0.58 8.86 16.35
CA ARG A 473 1.09 9.50 17.57
C ARG A 473 2.39 8.86 18.04
N VAL A 474 2.54 7.54 17.96
CA VAL A 474 3.79 6.85 18.29
C VAL A 474 4.94 7.33 17.40
N LEU A 475 4.69 7.57 16.12
CA LEU A 475 5.72 7.98 15.16
C LEU A 475 5.98 9.49 15.10
N THR A 476 5.09 10.32 15.65
CA THR A 476 5.22 11.78 15.48
C THR A 476 5.23 12.57 16.79
N GLU A 477 4.90 11.96 17.93
CA GLU A 477 4.89 12.66 19.21
C GLU A 477 6.29 13.08 19.60
N LYS A 478 6.40 14.32 20.10
CA LYS A 478 7.65 14.94 20.52
C LYS A 478 7.57 15.35 22.00
N ASP A 479 8.69 15.34 22.65
CA ASP A 479 8.84 15.83 24.01
C ASP A 479 8.94 17.37 24.06
N GLU A 480 9.11 17.92 25.25
CA GLU A 480 9.24 19.37 25.48
C GLU A 480 10.47 20.00 24.79
N LYS A 481 11.46 19.19 24.40
CA LYS A 481 12.67 19.62 23.68
C LYS A 481 12.51 19.54 22.17
N GLY A 482 11.37 19.01 21.68
CA GLY A 482 11.10 18.81 20.26
C GLY A 482 11.71 17.51 19.69
N GLU A 483 12.21 16.61 20.54
CA GLU A 483 12.74 15.30 20.14
C GLU A 483 11.62 14.26 20.06
N TYR A 484 11.71 13.32 19.11
CA TYR A 484 10.72 12.24 19.00
C TYR A 484 10.79 11.31 20.22
N ILE A 485 9.65 11.06 20.87
CA ILE A 485 9.59 10.20 22.06
C ILE A 485 9.97 8.75 21.72
N PHE A 486 9.53 8.24 20.56
CA PHE A 486 9.69 6.84 20.20
C PHE A 486 10.37 6.62 18.84
N LYS A 487 10.08 7.47 17.84
CA LYS A 487 10.45 7.24 16.43
C LYS A 487 11.93 6.89 16.24
N ASP A 488 12.84 7.70 16.77
CA ASP A 488 14.28 7.51 16.53
C ASP A 488 14.79 6.21 17.17
N ARG A 489 14.24 5.84 18.33
CA ARG A 489 14.56 4.58 19.01
C ARG A 489 14.01 3.37 18.26
N ILE A 490 12.80 3.48 17.69
CA ILE A 490 12.20 2.46 16.82
C ILE A 490 13.07 2.28 15.57
N MET A 491 13.40 3.38 14.88
CA MET A 491 14.22 3.36 13.67
C MET A 491 15.59 2.73 13.94
N LYS A 492 16.26 3.13 15.02
CA LYS A 492 17.55 2.56 15.41
C LYS A 492 17.46 1.04 15.64
N CYS A 493 16.48 0.60 16.41
CA CYS A 493 16.30 -0.82 16.71
C CYS A 493 16.04 -1.63 15.45
N LEU A 494 15.22 -1.14 14.52
CA LEU A 494 14.93 -1.84 13.26
C LEU A 494 16.15 -1.90 12.35
N LYS A 495 16.93 -0.82 12.23
CA LYS A 495 18.18 -0.79 11.46
C LYS A 495 19.24 -1.76 12.01
N GLU A 496 19.35 -1.87 13.34
CA GLU A 496 20.24 -2.82 14.01
C GLU A 496 19.79 -4.28 13.88
N ASN A 497 18.48 -4.52 13.71
CA ASN A 497 17.87 -5.85 13.67
C ASN A 497 17.14 -6.13 12.36
N GLU A 498 17.69 -5.67 11.25
CA GLU A 498 17.09 -5.69 9.93
C GLU A 498 16.61 -7.09 9.50
N GLU A 499 17.45 -8.11 9.61
CA GLU A 499 17.09 -9.48 9.22
C GLU A 499 15.98 -10.08 10.11
N THR A 500 15.93 -9.72 11.40
CA THR A 500 14.81 -10.10 12.26
C THR A 500 13.51 -9.46 11.78
N HIS A 501 13.56 -8.19 11.38
CA HIS A 501 12.41 -7.47 10.84
C HIS A 501 11.90 -8.11 9.54
N TYR A 502 12.81 -8.36 8.60
CA TYR A 502 12.45 -9.01 7.33
C TYR A 502 11.89 -10.40 7.52
N LYS A 503 12.47 -11.20 8.43
CA LYS A 503 11.95 -12.54 8.75
C LYS A 503 10.50 -12.49 9.25
N LEU A 504 10.19 -11.61 10.19
CA LEU A 504 8.83 -11.45 10.71
C LEU A 504 7.85 -11.01 9.60
N LEU A 505 8.26 -10.06 8.75
CA LEU A 505 7.46 -9.62 7.61
C LEU A 505 7.20 -10.79 6.63
N ILE A 506 8.22 -11.55 6.26
CA ILE A 506 8.10 -12.70 5.35
C ILE A 506 7.13 -13.74 5.93
N GLU A 507 7.32 -14.14 7.19
CA GLU A 507 6.46 -15.11 7.87
C GLU A 507 5.00 -14.63 7.92
N HIS A 508 4.81 -13.34 8.15
CA HIS A 508 3.47 -12.77 8.25
C HIS A 508 2.79 -12.67 6.88
N PHE A 509 3.47 -12.13 5.87
CA PHE A 509 2.91 -11.98 4.53
C PHE A 509 2.74 -13.31 3.79
N HIS A 510 3.53 -14.34 4.10
CA HIS A 510 3.26 -15.69 3.62
C HIS A 510 1.86 -16.19 4.04
N LYS A 511 1.36 -15.82 5.21
CA LYS A 511 -0.02 -16.16 5.64
C LYS A 511 -1.07 -15.46 4.79
N HIS A 512 -0.80 -14.24 4.31
CA HIS A 512 -1.68 -13.49 3.41
C HIS A 512 -1.69 -14.09 1.99
N LEU A 513 -0.52 -14.49 1.49
CA LEU A 513 -0.33 -14.90 0.10
C LEU A 513 -0.61 -16.39 -0.14
N SER A 514 -0.42 -17.25 0.87
CA SER A 514 -0.56 -18.71 0.74
C SER A 514 -1.96 -19.16 0.29
N PRO A 515 -3.08 -18.51 0.65
CA PRO A 515 -4.40 -18.91 0.17
C PRO A 515 -4.58 -18.81 -1.35
N PHE A 516 -3.74 -18.04 -2.03
CA PHE A 516 -3.83 -17.77 -3.47
C PHE A 516 -2.84 -18.59 -4.33
N LYS A 517 -2.08 -19.47 -3.70
CA LYS A 517 -1.12 -20.35 -4.38
C LYS A 517 -1.76 -21.56 -5.05
#